data_f6d61c1c374cb7fa26e38b0561f54f6a
#
_entry.id   f6d61c1c374cb7fa26e38b0561f54f6a
#
_cell.length_a   1.000
_cell.length_b   1.000
_cell.length_c   1.000
_cell.angle_alpha   90.00
_cell.angle_beta   90.00
_cell.angle_gamma   90.00
#
_symmetry.space_group_name_H-M   'P 1'
#
loop_
_entity.id
_entity.type
_entity.pdbx_description
1 polymer ?
#
loop_
_entity_poly.entity_id
_entity_poly.type
_entity_poly.pdbx_seq_one_letter_code
_entity_poly.pdbx_strand_id
1 'polypeptide(L)'
;MDEVIFVLPGIDLVSTPSHGGARVTREAAMLLSPEARKCRFREGGYLWFEEDCCEQVVLRELMDKKLWTPPADRIKDAAAFERAIDRVLQACQPEYWASREKRLARRLERPTRTGRVR
;
A
#
# COMPACT_ATOMS: atom_id res chain seq x y z
N MET A 1 -25.26 1.15 0.56
CA MET A 1 -24.89 0.05 -0.35
C MET A 1 -23.38 -0.10 -0.35
N ASP A 2 -22.92 -1.33 -0.27
CA ASP A 2 -21.49 -1.57 -0.23
C ASP A 2 -20.91 -1.59 -1.63
N GLU A 3 -19.70 -1.10 -1.75
CA GLU A 3 -18.97 -1.15 -3.00
C GLU A 3 -17.67 -1.89 -2.75
N VAL A 4 -17.31 -2.80 -3.67
CA VAL A 4 -16.07 -3.55 -3.57
C VAL A 4 -15.31 -3.37 -4.88
N ILE A 5 -14.07 -2.91 -4.76
CA ILE A 5 -13.19 -2.72 -5.92
C ILE A 5 -12.04 -3.71 -5.79
N PHE A 6 -11.93 -4.57 -6.79
CA PHE A 6 -10.85 -5.55 -6.83
C PHE A 6 -9.50 -4.86 -7.07
N VAL A 7 -8.50 -5.23 -6.31
CA VAL A 7 -7.13 -4.73 -6.49
C VAL A 7 -6.23 -5.86 -6.98
N LEU A 8 -6.14 -6.91 -6.18
CA LEU A 8 -5.37 -8.12 -6.50
C LEU A 8 -6.07 -9.29 -5.85
N PRO A 9 -5.75 -10.52 -6.22
CA PRO A 9 -6.30 -11.65 -5.48
C PRO A 9 -5.99 -11.50 -3.99
N GLY A 10 -7.03 -11.47 -3.20
CA GLY A 10 -6.90 -11.31 -1.75
C GLY A 10 -6.88 -9.88 -1.25
N ILE A 11 -6.94 -8.88 -2.14
CA ILE A 11 -6.95 -7.48 -1.74
C ILE A 11 -8.08 -6.76 -2.45
N ASP A 12 -9.01 -6.24 -1.69
CA ASP A 12 -10.14 -5.46 -2.20
C ASP A 12 -10.27 -4.17 -1.44
N LEU A 13 -10.74 -3.13 -2.12
CA LEU A 13 -11.15 -1.90 -1.45
C LEU A 13 -12.64 -2.00 -1.23
N VAL A 14 -13.06 -1.87 0.02
CA VAL A 14 -14.46 -2.04 0.41
C VAL A 14 -14.96 -0.73 0.98
N SER A 15 -16.13 -0.30 0.53
CA SER A 15 -16.76 0.91 1.02
C SER A 15 -18.16 0.58 1.49
N THR A 16 -18.47 0.94 2.72
CA THR A 16 -19.80 0.76 3.29
C THR A 16 -20.33 2.10 3.76
N PRO A 17 -21.62 2.21 4.08
CA PRO A 17 -22.14 3.48 4.55
C PRO A 17 -21.46 4.01 5.80
N SER A 18 -20.94 3.13 6.66
CA SER A 18 -20.34 3.56 7.92
C SER A 18 -18.83 3.75 7.85
N HIS A 19 -18.14 2.98 7.00
CA HIS A 19 -16.70 3.10 6.88
C HIS A 19 -16.23 2.28 5.68
N GLY A 20 -14.94 2.35 5.41
CA GLY A 20 -14.34 1.60 4.33
C GLY A 20 -12.89 1.34 4.57
N GLY A 21 -12.25 0.68 3.62
CA GLY A 21 -10.84 0.40 3.71
C GLY A 21 -10.42 -0.74 2.81
N ALA A 22 -9.15 -1.10 2.88
CA ALA A 22 -8.62 -2.25 2.17
C ALA A 22 -8.79 -3.50 3.02
N ARG A 23 -9.39 -4.53 2.42
CA ARG A 23 -9.56 -5.82 3.06
C ARG A 23 -8.54 -6.77 2.46
N VAL A 24 -7.69 -7.35 3.29
CA VAL A 24 -6.55 -8.14 2.84
C VAL A 24 -6.59 -9.51 3.50
N THR A 25 -6.49 -10.56 2.69
CA THR A 25 -6.39 -11.91 3.25
C THR A 25 -5.04 -12.08 3.90
N ARG A 26 -4.91 -13.10 4.78
CA ARG A 26 -3.63 -13.39 5.42
C ARG A 26 -2.56 -13.70 4.40
N GLU A 27 -2.93 -14.43 3.35
CA GLU A 27 -1.99 -14.80 2.30
C GLU A 27 -1.50 -13.57 1.56
N ALA A 28 -2.42 -12.69 1.17
CA ALA A 28 -2.05 -11.50 0.44
C ALA A 28 -1.24 -10.52 1.31
N ALA A 29 -1.43 -10.58 2.61
CA ALA A 29 -0.68 -9.72 3.52
C ALA A 29 0.82 -9.97 3.45
N MET A 30 1.22 -11.15 2.98
CA MET A 30 2.64 -11.44 2.82
C MET A 30 3.30 -10.58 1.75
N LEU A 31 2.51 -9.92 0.91
CA LEU A 31 3.04 -8.98 -0.07
C LEU A 31 3.41 -7.64 0.58
N LEU A 32 2.98 -7.42 1.81
CA LEU A 32 3.20 -6.16 2.50
C LEU A 32 4.37 -6.28 3.46
N SER A 33 5.09 -5.17 3.65
CA SER A 33 6.19 -5.15 4.61
C SER A 33 5.66 -5.30 6.03
N PRO A 34 6.51 -5.71 6.97
CA PRO A 34 6.09 -5.77 8.38
C PRO A 34 5.60 -4.41 8.90
N GLU A 35 6.23 -3.33 8.46
CA GLU A 35 5.82 -2.00 8.88
C GLU A 35 4.43 -1.66 8.36
N ALA A 36 4.14 -2.05 7.11
CA ALA A 36 2.81 -1.83 6.55
C ALA A 36 1.77 -2.62 7.34
N ARG A 37 2.09 -3.86 7.68
CA ARG A 37 1.13 -4.70 8.39
C ARG A 37 0.80 -4.19 9.79
N LYS A 38 1.65 -3.36 10.38
CA LYS A 38 1.36 -2.78 11.69
C LYS A 38 0.19 -1.82 11.66
N CYS A 39 -0.18 -1.30 10.50
CA CYS A 39 -1.27 -0.34 10.40
C CYS A 39 -2.65 -0.98 10.43
N ARG A 40 -2.72 -2.30 10.44
CA ARG A 40 -3.97 -3.02 10.29
C ARG A 40 -4.75 -3.17 11.58
N PHE A 41 -6.04 -3.49 11.43
CA PHE A 41 -6.77 -4.16 12.49
C PHE A 41 -7.35 -5.45 11.91
N ARG A 42 -7.81 -6.35 12.76
CA ARG A 42 -8.31 -7.65 12.31
C ARG A 42 -9.80 -7.75 12.53
N GLU A 43 -10.47 -8.31 11.54
CA GLU A 43 -11.90 -8.55 11.67
C GLU A 43 -12.29 -9.65 10.69
N GLY A 44 -12.98 -10.68 11.18
CA GLY A 44 -13.49 -11.72 10.32
C GLY A 44 -12.44 -12.51 9.56
N GLY A 45 -11.25 -12.63 10.13
CA GLY A 45 -10.19 -13.38 9.46
C GLY A 45 -9.40 -12.60 8.43
N TYR A 46 -9.74 -11.33 8.26
CA TYR A 46 -9.03 -10.45 7.33
C TYR A 46 -8.21 -9.43 8.08
N LEU A 47 -7.22 -8.87 7.38
CA LEU A 47 -6.54 -7.67 7.83
C LEU A 47 -7.22 -6.49 7.15
N TRP A 48 -7.55 -5.49 7.92
CA TRP A 48 -8.25 -4.30 7.43
C TRP A 48 -7.39 -3.07 7.59
N PHE A 49 -7.41 -2.20 6.60
CA PHE A 49 -6.66 -0.95 6.59
C PHE A 49 -7.64 0.16 6.29
N GLU A 50 -7.89 1.02 7.26
CA GLU A 50 -8.94 2.04 7.15
C GLU A 50 -8.69 3.00 6.00
N GLU A 51 -9.78 3.46 5.37
CA GLU A 51 -9.69 4.18 4.11
C GLU A 51 -8.99 5.52 4.20
N ASP A 52 -9.09 6.22 5.30
CA ASP A 52 -8.57 7.58 5.37
C ASP A 52 -7.07 7.64 5.51
N CYS A 53 -6.46 6.60 6.02
CA CYS A 53 -5.06 6.65 6.39
C CYS A 53 -4.34 5.37 6.04
N CYS A 54 -4.79 4.26 6.63
CA CYS A 54 -4.05 2.99 6.53
C CYS A 54 -4.17 2.33 5.16
N GLU A 55 -5.27 2.54 4.48
CA GLU A 55 -5.45 1.99 3.14
C GLU A 55 -4.35 2.47 2.19
N GLN A 56 -3.90 3.72 2.39
CA GLN A 56 -2.86 4.29 1.54
C GLN A 56 -1.55 3.54 1.67
N VAL A 57 -1.30 2.93 2.84
CA VAL A 57 -0.11 2.11 3.03
C VAL A 57 -0.14 0.92 2.07
N VAL A 58 -1.30 0.26 1.96
CA VAL A 58 -1.45 -0.89 1.08
C VAL A 58 -1.18 -0.49 -0.36
N LEU A 59 -1.81 0.57 -0.82
CA LEU A 59 -1.64 1.02 -2.20
C LEU A 59 -0.20 1.43 -2.48
N ARG A 60 0.45 2.11 -1.52
CA ARG A 60 1.83 2.55 -1.70
C ARG A 60 2.76 1.34 -1.85
N GLU A 61 2.56 0.32 -1.02
CA GLU A 61 3.38 -0.88 -1.10
C GLU A 61 3.21 -1.59 -2.44
N LEU A 62 1.99 -1.70 -2.90
CA LEU A 62 1.74 -2.37 -4.17
C LEU A 62 2.30 -1.60 -5.35
N MET A 63 2.24 -0.28 -5.31
CA MET A 63 2.84 0.53 -6.36
C MET A 63 4.35 0.45 -6.33
N ASP A 64 4.96 0.47 -5.14
CA ASP A 64 6.41 0.35 -5.02
C ASP A 64 6.90 -0.97 -5.59
N LYS A 65 6.13 -2.04 -5.44
CA LYS A 65 6.49 -3.36 -5.92
C LYS A 65 6.03 -3.60 -7.34
N LYS A 66 5.37 -2.61 -7.94
CA LYS A 66 4.85 -2.69 -9.31
C LYS A 66 3.85 -3.82 -9.49
N LEU A 67 3.10 -4.10 -8.43
CA LEU A 67 2.06 -5.13 -8.45
C LEU A 67 0.70 -4.54 -8.81
N TRP A 68 0.55 -3.23 -8.73
CA TRP A 68 -0.71 -2.56 -9.00
C TRP A 68 -0.44 -1.13 -9.44
N THR A 69 -1.22 -0.66 -10.40
CA THR A 69 -1.18 0.73 -10.83
C THR A 69 -2.58 1.30 -10.78
N PRO A 70 -2.73 2.61 -10.56
CA PRO A 70 -4.06 3.21 -10.55
C PRO A 70 -4.77 2.97 -11.88
N PRO A 71 -6.03 2.53 -11.86
CA PRO A 71 -6.76 2.27 -13.10
C PRO A 71 -6.95 3.56 -13.90
N ALA A 72 -6.56 3.53 -15.17
CA ALA A 72 -6.59 4.72 -16.01
C ALA A 72 -8.00 5.25 -16.24
N ASP A 73 -8.99 4.37 -16.19
CA ASP A 73 -10.38 4.77 -16.37
C ASP A 73 -10.95 5.51 -15.17
N ARG A 74 -10.31 5.40 -14.00
CA ARG A 74 -10.77 6.05 -12.78
C ARG A 74 -9.86 7.19 -12.36
N ILE A 75 -8.57 7.07 -12.63
CA ILE A 75 -7.57 8.03 -12.16
C ILE A 75 -6.83 8.57 -13.36
N LYS A 76 -7.11 9.81 -13.69
CA LYS A 76 -6.61 10.41 -14.91
C LYS A 76 -5.17 10.84 -14.83
N ASP A 77 -4.72 11.23 -13.63
CA ASP A 77 -3.35 11.67 -13.42
C ASP A 77 -2.73 10.81 -12.35
N ALA A 78 -2.04 9.76 -12.78
CA ALA A 78 -1.44 8.81 -11.85
C ALA A 78 -0.38 9.46 -10.97
N ALA A 79 0.39 10.39 -11.52
CA ALA A 79 1.43 11.05 -10.73
C ALA A 79 0.81 11.90 -9.62
N ALA A 80 -0.28 12.60 -9.92
CA ALA A 80 -0.98 13.39 -8.89
C ALA A 80 -1.58 12.47 -7.83
N PHE A 81 -2.09 11.32 -8.23
CA PHE A 81 -2.64 10.34 -7.31
C PHE A 81 -1.55 9.85 -6.34
N GLU A 82 -0.37 9.52 -6.86
CA GLU A 82 0.72 9.08 -6.00
C GLU A 82 1.19 10.16 -5.05
N ARG A 83 1.27 11.39 -5.52
CA ARG A 83 1.66 12.51 -4.64
C ARG A 83 0.64 12.71 -3.52
N ALA A 84 -0.63 12.53 -3.82
CA ALA A 84 -1.67 12.65 -2.79
C ALA A 84 -1.51 11.56 -1.73
N ILE A 85 -1.25 10.34 -2.16
CA ILE A 85 -1.00 9.24 -1.23
C ILE A 85 0.21 9.54 -0.37
N ASP A 86 1.28 10.02 -0.98
CA ASP A 86 2.50 10.33 -0.24
C ASP A 86 2.25 11.39 0.83
N ARG A 87 1.48 12.42 0.51
CA ARG A 87 1.16 13.46 1.49
C ARG A 87 0.35 12.89 2.67
N VAL A 88 -0.61 12.01 2.37
CA VAL A 88 -1.40 11.39 3.44
C VAL A 88 -0.51 10.56 4.35
N LEU A 89 0.39 9.77 3.77
CA LEU A 89 1.26 8.91 4.57
C LEU A 89 2.24 9.72 5.40
N GLN A 90 2.78 10.80 4.86
CA GLN A 90 3.68 11.66 5.60
C GLN A 90 2.96 12.28 6.80
N ALA A 91 1.69 12.60 6.64
CA ALA A 91 0.93 13.25 7.70
C ALA A 91 0.41 12.26 8.73
N CYS A 92 -0.10 11.11 8.30
CA CYS A 92 -0.79 10.22 9.23
C CYS A 92 -0.09 8.90 9.51
N GLN A 93 0.95 8.54 8.76
CA GLN A 93 1.75 7.34 9.02
C GLN A 93 3.25 7.67 8.94
N PRO A 94 3.72 8.61 9.75
CA PRO A 94 5.10 9.09 9.60
C PRO A 94 6.15 8.00 9.86
N GLU A 95 5.86 7.07 10.77
CA GLU A 95 6.80 5.99 11.04
C GLU A 95 6.91 5.03 9.85
N TYR A 96 5.78 4.71 9.26
CA TYR A 96 5.80 3.89 8.06
C TYR A 96 6.55 4.61 6.95
N TRP A 97 6.26 5.90 6.76
CA TRP A 97 6.91 6.67 5.70
C TRP A 97 8.42 6.69 5.89
N ALA A 98 8.89 6.89 7.12
CA ALA A 98 10.31 6.90 7.41
C ALA A 98 10.94 5.53 7.11
N SER A 99 10.26 4.44 7.47
CA SER A 99 10.78 3.10 7.21
C SER A 99 10.86 2.84 5.70
N ARG A 100 9.89 3.33 4.96
CA ARG A 100 9.89 3.19 3.51
C ARG A 100 11.07 3.95 2.90
N GLU A 101 11.32 5.17 3.36
CA GLU A 101 12.43 5.94 2.84
C GLU A 101 13.78 5.30 3.14
N LYS A 102 13.92 4.73 4.32
CA LYS A 102 15.14 3.99 4.65
C LYS A 102 15.33 2.79 3.74
N ARG A 103 14.24 2.07 3.48
CA ARG A 103 14.31 0.90 2.62
C ARG A 103 14.71 1.28 1.20
N LEU A 104 14.15 2.37 0.68
CA LEU A 104 14.48 2.83 -0.66
C LEU A 104 15.91 3.33 -0.73
N ALA A 105 16.38 4.03 0.29
CA ALA A 105 17.75 4.51 0.33
C ALA A 105 18.74 3.36 0.34
N ARG A 106 18.44 2.31 1.10
CA ARG A 106 19.32 1.15 1.13
C ARG A 106 19.39 0.45 -0.21
N ARG A 107 18.27 0.42 -0.96
CA ARG A 107 18.28 -0.17 -2.29
C ARG A 107 19.15 0.62 -3.25
N LEU A 108 19.15 1.93 -3.14
CA LEU A 108 19.97 2.77 -3.99
C LEU A 108 21.45 2.68 -3.64
N GLU A 109 21.76 2.51 -2.35
CA GLU A 109 23.14 2.41 -1.91
C GLU A 109 23.76 1.05 -2.16
N ARG A 110 22.92 0.03 -2.30
CA ARG A 110 23.43 -1.31 -2.46
C ARG A 110 24.10 -1.46 -3.81
N PRO A 111 25.35 -1.93 -3.83
CA PRO A 111 26.01 -2.15 -5.13
C PRO A 111 25.25 -3.21 -5.90
N THR A 112 25.26 -3.06 -7.22
CA THR A 112 24.60 -4.07 -8.02
C THR A 112 25.45 -5.30 -8.04
N ARG A 113 24.80 -6.45 -7.87
CA ARG A 113 25.56 -7.65 -7.88
C ARG A 113 26.19 -7.93 -9.17
N THR A 114 25.51 -7.57 -10.22
CA THR A 114 26.04 -7.80 -11.53
C THR A 114 27.27 -6.98 -11.79
N GLY A 115 27.33 -5.81 -11.22
CA GLY A 115 28.47 -4.96 -11.42
C GLY A 115 29.71 -5.46 -10.75
N ARG A 116 29.55 -6.34 -9.75
CA ARG A 116 30.68 -6.78 -9.05
C ARG A 116 31.10 -8.12 -9.39
N VAL A 117 30.32 -8.76 -10.09
CA VAL A 117 30.69 -10.10 -10.35
C VAL A 117 31.91 -10.14 -11.07
N ARG A 118 32.42 -10.48 -10.68
CA ARG A 118 33.46 -10.33 -11.25
C ARG A 118 34.13 -11.13 -11.23
#